data_4fb89d9cbeee8e8aa65c66f84263ae2f
#
_entry.id   4fb89d9cbeee8e8aa65c66f84263ae2f
#
_cell.length_a   1.000
_cell.length_b   1.000
_cell.length_c   1.000
_cell.angle_alpha   90.00
_cell.angle_beta   90.00
_cell.angle_gamma   90.00
#
_symmetry.space_group_name_H-M   'P 1'
#
loop_
_entity.id
_entity.type
_entity.pdbx_description
1 polymer ?
#
loop_
_entity_poly.entity_id
_entity_poly.type
_entity_poly.pdbx_seq_one_letter_code
_entity_poly.pdbx_strand_id
1 'polypeptide(L)'
;KPKERIMHYFPENKNQAIASTAYKLRKFGPVLIFVGIKKSVFAIAREYEKCIQPEEQKFRFRNKANWRAFKLACIESYGEDTEWVKFAKQGIFCHNTDLISDVRIPLERLMRSEKPRVIIATSTLGQGVNLGVSTVIFSTLYQSGNPITKRDFWNIAGRAGRAFVDHEGKILVAH
;
A
#
# COMPACT_ATOMS: atom_id res chain seq x y z
N LYS A 1 9.29 34.54 -10.29
CA LYS A 1 9.81 33.32 -9.62
C LYS A 1 10.06 32.30 -10.72
N PRO A 2 11.26 31.66 -10.81
CA PRO A 2 11.50 30.61 -11.79
C PRO A 2 10.57 29.41 -11.43
N LYS A 3 9.86 28.90 -12.44
CA LYS A 3 9.14 27.63 -12.32
C LYS A 3 10.20 26.55 -12.14
N GLU A 4 10.25 25.91 -10.97
CA GLU A 4 11.05 24.72 -10.78
C GLU A 4 10.64 23.69 -11.85
N ARG A 5 11.59 23.33 -12.70
CA ARG A 5 11.42 22.22 -13.63
C ARG A 5 11.27 20.96 -12.79
N ILE A 6 10.07 20.38 -12.77
CA ILE A 6 9.88 19.03 -12.25
C ILE A 6 10.68 18.11 -13.17
N MET A 7 11.83 17.65 -12.70
CA MET A 7 12.60 16.64 -13.41
C MET A 7 11.88 15.32 -13.26
N HIS A 8 11.25 14.86 -14.33
CA HIS A 8 10.72 13.51 -14.41
C HIS A 8 11.90 12.54 -14.62
N TYR A 9 12.40 11.97 -13.54
CA TYR A 9 13.37 10.89 -13.64
C TYR A 9 12.65 9.63 -14.14
N PHE A 10 13.21 8.98 -15.14
CA PHE A 10 12.81 7.62 -15.49
C PHE A 10 13.19 6.70 -14.33
N PRO A 11 12.34 5.70 -14.01
CA PRO A 11 12.66 4.73 -12.99
C PRO A 11 13.93 3.96 -13.34
N GLU A 12 14.90 3.93 -12.43
CA GLU A 12 16.17 3.22 -12.61
C GLU A 12 16.08 1.74 -12.22
N ASN A 13 15.04 1.40 -11.44
CA ASN A 13 14.84 0.04 -10.96
C ASN A 13 13.35 -0.29 -10.85
N LYS A 14 13.09 -1.59 -10.66
CA LYS A 14 11.73 -2.13 -10.58
C LYS A 14 10.88 -1.49 -9.47
N ASN A 15 11.44 -1.26 -8.29
CA ASN A 15 10.68 -0.68 -7.17
C ASN A 15 10.24 0.75 -7.47
N GLN A 16 11.11 1.55 -8.10
CA GLN A 16 10.77 2.90 -8.55
C GLN A 16 9.69 2.87 -9.63
N ALA A 17 9.78 1.93 -10.59
CA ALA A 17 8.77 1.78 -11.62
C ALA A 17 7.39 1.43 -11.02
N ILE A 18 7.34 0.49 -10.08
CA ILE A 18 6.12 0.10 -9.38
C ILE A 18 5.56 1.28 -8.59
N ALA A 19 6.39 1.96 -7.80
CA ALA A 19 5.98 3.08 -6.95
C ALA A 19 5.44 4.25 -7.77
N SER A 20 6.13 4.66 -8.82
CA SER A 20 5.70 5.75 -9.71
C SER A 20 4.43 5.40 -10.49
N THR A 21 4.27 4.15 -10.91
CA THR A 21 3.04 3.66 -11.54
C THR A 21 1.86 3.70 -10.57
N ALA A 22 2.04 3.17 -9.36
CA ALA A 22 1.02 3.21 -8.32
C ALA A 22 0.63 4.65 -7.96
N TYR A 23 1.62 5.54 -7.84
CA TYR A 23 1.37 6.96 -7.58
C TYR A 23 0.51 7.61 -8.67
N LYS A 24 0.78 7.32 -9.94
CA LYS A 24 -0.03 7.82 -11.06
C LYS A 24 -1.44 7.24 -11.06
N LEU A 25 -1.58 5.95 -10.76
CA LEU A 25 -2.87 5.25 -10.80
C LEU A 25 -3.78 5.56 -9.60
N ARG A 26 -3.23 6.06 -8.46
CA ARG A 26 -4.03 6.43 -7.29
C ARG A 26 -5.14 7.46 -7.55
N LYS A 27 -5.06 8.24 -8.64
CA LYS A 27 -6.10 9.18 -9.06
C LYS A 27 -7.44 8.50 -9.39
N PHE A 28 -7.39 7.23 -9.74
CA PHE A 28 -8.58 6.41 -10.00
C PHE A 28 -9.14 5.73 -8.76
N GLY A 29 -8.39 5.71 -7.67
CA GLY A 29 -8.76 5.12 -6.39
C GLY A 29 -7.58 4.41 -5.70
N PRO A 30 -7.81 3.73 -4.58
CA PRO A 30 -6.76 3.02 -3.86
C PRO A 30 -6.04 1.99 -4.74
N VAL A 31 -4.73 1.90 -4.57
CA VAL A 31 -3.87 0.92 -5.27
C VAL A 31 -3.35 -0.10 -4.28
N LEU A 32 -3.44 -1.38 -4.60
CA LEU A 32 -2.79 -2.46 -3.87
C LEU A 32 -1.55 -2.90 -4.63
N ILE A 33 -0.41 -2.90 -3.95
CA ILE A 33 0.85 -3.48 -4.46
C ILE A 33 1.09 -4.79 -3.70
N PHE A 34 0.99 -5.91 -4.39
CA PHE A 34 1.39 -7.20 -3.86
C PHE A 34 2.91 -7.37 -3.98
N VAL A 35 3.55 -7.82 -2.90
CA VAL A 35 4.97 -8.15 -2.84
C VAL A 35 5.19 -9.58 -2.35
N GLY A 36 6.15 -10.26 -2.94
CA GLY A 36 6.42 -11.68 -2.65
C GLY A 36 7.19 -11.93 -1.35
N ILE A 37 7.87 -10.91 -0.82
CA ILE A 37 8.65 -11.00 0.41
C ILE A 37 8.46 -9.77 1.30
N LYS A 38 8.48 -9.95 2.62
CA LYS A 38 8.21 -8.91 3.60
C LYS A 38 9.17 -7.70 3.51
N LYS A 39 10.44 -7.92 3.19
CA LYS A 39 11.44 -6.84 3.05
C LYS A 39 11.08 -5.84 1.93
N SER A 40 10.40 -6.30 0.90
CA SER A 40 9.99 -5.44 -0.22
C SER A 40 8.87 -4.47 0.13
N VAL A 41 8.11 -4.69 1.21
CA VAL A 41 7.02 -3.81 1.64
C VAL A 41 7.54 -2.40 1.90
N PHE A 42 8.51 -2.27 2.81
CA PHE A 42 9.07 -0.95 3.14
C PHE A 42 10.00 -0.41 2.06
N ALA A 43 10.66 -1.28 1.29
CA ALA A 43 11.47 -0.84 0.16
C ALA A 43 10.62 -0.08 -0.89
N ILE A 44 9.47 -0.63 -1.26
CA ILE A 44 8.54 0.04 -2.18
C ILE A 44 7.87 1.25 -1.52
N ALA A 45 7.57 1.18 -0.22
CA ALA A 45 6.98 2.31 0.51
C ALA A 45 7.90 3.54 0.49
N ARG A 46 9.22 3.36 0.67
CA ARG A 46 10.20 4.44 0.58
C ARG A 46 10.27 5.04 -0.84
N GLU A 47 10.21 4.21 -1.88
CA GLU A 47 10.16 4.73 -3.25
C GLU A 47 8.85 5.46 -3.55
N TYR A 48 7.72 4.98 -3.01
CA TYR A 48 6.43 5.66 -3.15
C TYR A 48 6.42 7.00 -2.40
N GLU A 49 7.01 7.06 -1.20
CA GLU A 49 7.16 8.31 -0.41
C GLU A 49 7.84 9.41 -1.23
N LYS A 50 8.88 9.07 -2.01
CA LYS A 50 9.59 10.01 -2.89
C LYS A 50 8.72 10.58 -4.01
N CYS A 51 7.66 9.88 -4.41
CA CYS A 51 6.73 10.35 -5.42
C CYS A 51 5.70 11.36 -4.87
N ILE A 52 5.51 11.43 -3.54
CA ILE A 52 4.50 12.28 -2.92
C ILE A 52 4.96 13.74 -2.95
N GLN A 53 4.15 14.62 -3.51
CA GLN A 53 4.45 16.05 -3.54
C GLN A 53 4.38 16.66 -2.12
N PRO A 54 5.15 17.74 -1.84
CA PRO A 54 5.20 18.35 -0.51
C PRO A 54 3.83 18.72 0.08
N GLU A 55 2.91 19.22 -0.76
CA GLU A 55 1.55 19.58 -0.38
C GLU A 55 0.65 18.39 -0.05
N GLU A 56 1.05 17.20 -0.48
CA GLU A 56 0.33 15.95 -0.26
C GLU A 56 0.88 15.12 0.91
N GLN A 57 1.94 15.53 1.56
CA GLN A 57 2.64 14.72 2.58
C GLN A 57 1.76 14.31 3.76
N LYS A 58 0.72 15.10 4.08
CA LYS A 58 -0.20 14.78 5.17
C LYS A 58 -1.45 14.08 4.65
N PHE A 59 -1.70 12.86 5.12
CA PHE A 59 -2.95 12.16 4.88
C PHE A 59 -4.01 12.61 5.90
N ARG A 60 -5.22 12.92 5.43
CA ARG A 60 -6.34 13.32 6.29
C ARG A 60 -7.17 12.10 6.66
N PHE A 61 -7.03 11.63 7.88
CA PHE A 61 -7.82 10.55 8.40
C PHE A 61 -9.26 11.01 8.65
N ARG A 62 -10.23 10.24 8.15
CA ARG A 62 -11.66 10.44 8.39
C ARG A 62 -12.02 9.96 9.78
N ASN A 63 -11.56 8.76 10.16
CA ASN A 63 -11.77 8.18 11.46
C ASN A 63 -10.57 8.39 12.38
N LYS A 64 -10.58 9.51 13.11
CA LYS A 64 -9.49 9.85 14.03
C LYS A 64 -9.33 8.83 15.18
N ALA A 65 -10.42 8.15 15.59
CA ALA A 65 -10.34 7.15 16.64
C ALA A 65 -9.57 5.90 16.17
N ASN A 66 -9.87 5.39 14.98
CA ASN A 66 -9.12 4.27 14.41
C ASN A 66 -7.65 4.63 14.17
N TRP A 67 -7.36 5.86 13.74
CA TRP A 67 -5.99 6.34 13.60
C TRP A 67 -5.24 6.34 14.94
N ARG A 68 -5.88 6.88 16.00
CA ARG A 68 -5.28 6.90 17.34
C ARG A 68 -5.02 5.49 17.87
N ALA A 69 -6.00 4.59 17.73
CA ALA A 69 -5.87 3.20 18.16
C ALA A 69 -4.69 2.49 17.47
N PHE A 70 -4.59 2.62 16.14
CA PHE A 70 -3.46 2.07 15.39
C PHE A 70 -2.12 2.67 15.82
N LYS A 71 -2.04 4.00 15.94
CA LYS A 71 -0.82 4.69 16.36
C LYS A 71 -0.36 4.24 17.74
N LEU A 72 -1.27 4.16 18.71
CA LEU A 72 -0.95 3.71 20.07
C LEU A 72 -0.46 2.26 20.07
N ALA A 73 -1.16 1.36 19.40
CA ALA A 73 -0.75 -0.04 19.28
C ALA A 73 0.66 -0.17 18.67
N CYS A 74 1.00 0.64 17.66
CA CYS A 74 2.35 0.66 17.10
C CYS A 74 3.40 1.15 18.11
N ILE A 75 3.11 2.24 18.84
CA ILE A 75 4.03 2.81 19.82
C ILE A 75 4.29 1.81 20.94
N GLU A 76 3.26 1.18 21.46
CA GLU A 76 3.36 0.19 22.54
C GLU A 76 4.14 -1.06 22.09
N SER A 77 3.98 -1.48 20.84
CA SER A 77 4.57 -2.73 20.35
C SER A 77 5.96 -2.57 19.73
N TYR A 78 6.26 -1.43 19.10
CA TYR A 78 7.46 -1.23 18.28
C TYR A 78 8.22 0.06 18.59
N GLY A 79 7.71 0.91 19.50
CA GLY A 79 8.29 2.21 19.83
C GLY A 79 7.75 3.35 18.96
N GLU A 80 8.19 4.59 19.29
CA GLU A 80 7.61 5.81 18.71
C GLU A 80 7.92 6.02 17.22
N ASP A 81 9.10 5.60 16.76
CA ASP A 81 9.61 5.86 15.39
C ASP A 81 9.38 4.69 14.43
N THR A 82 8.22 4.06 14.50
CA THR A 82 7.94 2.92 13.63
C THR A 82 7.65 3.35 12.19
N GLU A 83 8.19 2.61 11.22
CA GLU A 83 7.92 2.84 9.79
C GLU A 83 6.42 2.70 9.45
N TRP A 84 5.67 1.83 10.14
CA TRP A 84 4.22 1.70 9.94
C TRP A 84 3.48 3.01 10.22
N VAL A 85 3.79 3.70 11.32
CA VAL A 85 3.19 5.00 11.66
C VAL A 85 3.67 6.07 10.70
N LYS A 86 4.98 6.09 10.39
CA LYS A 86 5.57 7.05 9.45
C LYS A 86 4.85 7.02 8.11
N PHE A 87 4.72 5.86 7.50
CA PHE A 87 4.09 5.72 6.18
C PHE A 87 2.57 5.92 6.23
N ALA A 88 1.89 5.42 7.26
CA ALA A 88 0.44 5.62 7.40
C ALA A 88 0.07 7.11 7.47
N LYS A 89 0.88 7.98 8.12
CA LYS A 89 0.69 9.44 8.12
C LYS A 89 0.61 10.05 6.73
N GLN A 90 1.14 9.36 5.72
CA GLN A 90 1.16 9.78 4.33
C GLN A 90 0.13 9.02 3.47
N GLY A 91 -0.70 8.19 4.08
CA GLY A 91 -1.70 7.36 3.37
C GLY A 91 -1.11 6.13 2.68
N ILE A 92 0.11 5.72 3.07
CA ILE A 92 0.78 4.50 2.63
C ILE A 92 0.58 3.45 3.73
N PHE A 93 -0.19 2.41 3.48
CA PHE A 93 -0.43 1.36 4.46
C PHE A 93 0.38 0.12 4.11
N CYS A 94 1.24 -0.30 5.04
CA CYS A 94 2.12 -1.45 4.90
C CYS A 94 1.56 -2.63 5.69
N HIS A 95 1.44 -3.82 5.07
CA HIS A 95 0.91 -5.02 5.71
C HIS A 95 1.79 -6.22 5.38
N ASN A 96 2.37 -6.84 6.39
CA ASN A 96 3.19 -8.04 6.24
C ASN A 96 3.09 -8.95 7.47
N THR A 97 3.80 -10.07 7.46
CA THR A 97 3.79 -11.08 8.53
C THR A 97 4.45 -10.64 9.83
N ASP A 98 5.19 -9.53 9.85
CA ASP A 98 5.83 -9.02 11.07
C ASP A 98 4.84 -8.23 11.95
N LEU A 99 3.64 -7.95 11.44
CA LEU A 99 2.59 -7.32 12.21
C LEU A 99 2.01 -8.31 13.22
N ILE A 100 2.26 -8.07 14.50
CA ILE A 100 1.58 -8.79 15.59
C ILE A 100 0.09 -8.46 15.61
N SER A 101 -0.71 -9.34 16.19
CA SER A 101 -2.18 -9.21 16.18
C SER A 101 -2.68 -7.89 16.73
N ASP A 102 -2.04 -7.38 17.79
CA ASP A 102 -2.43 -6.15 18.49
C ASP A 102 -2.25 -4.89 17.61
N VAL A 103 -1.34 -4.92 16.64
CA VAL A 103 -1.14 -3.85 15.66
C VAL A 103 -1.90 -4.13 14.36
N ARG A 104 -1.95 -5.39 13.94
CA ARG A 104 -2.61 -5.80 12.69
C ARG A 104 -4.10 -5.47 12.72
N ILE A 105 -4.82 -5.83 13.80
CA ILE A 105 -6.26 -5.60 13.89
C ILE A 105 -6.63 -4.11 13.83
N PRO A 106 -6.00 -3.20 14.60
CA PRO A 106 -6.18 -1.77 14.44
C PRO A 106 -5.84 -1.24 13.04
N LEU A 107 -4.75 -1.73 12.41
CA LEU A 107 -4.37 -1.35 11.05
C LEU A 107 -5.46 -1.73 10.05
N GLU A 108 -5.93 -2.96 10.09
CA GLU A 108 -6.98 -3.46 9.18
C GLU A 108 -8.30 -2.70 9.37
N ARG A 109 -8.66 -2.35 10.61
CA ARG A 109 -9.82 -1.50 10.92
C ARG A 109 -9.65 -0.10 10.34
N LEU A 110 -8.45 0.48 10.49
CA LEU A 110 -8.11 1.77 9.91
C LEU A 110 -8.21 1.73 8.38
N MET A 111 -7.64 0.73 7.73
CA MET A 111 -7.68 0.56 6.27
C MET A 111 -9.11 0.47 5.73
N ARG A 112 -10.03 -0.18 6.46
CA ARG A 112 -11.45 -0.25 6.07
C ARG A 112 -12.19 1.09 6.21
N SER A 113 -11.82 1.89 7.20
CA SER A 113 -12.47 3.18 7.47
C SER A 113 -11.94 4.33 6.60
N GLU A 114 -10.82 4.12 5.95
CA GLU A 114 -10.14 5.14 5.16
C GLU A 114 -10.16 4.83 3.65
N LYS A 115 -9.71 5.80 2.87
CA LYS A 115 -9.37 5.60 1.45
C LYS A 115 -7.85 5.73 1.31
N PRO A 116 -7.09 4.66 1.52
CA PRO A 116 -5.63 4.71 1.41
C PRO A 116 -5.21 5.13 0.00
N ARG A 117 -4.07 5.80 -0.12
CA ARG A 117 -3.47 6.11 -1.43
C ARG A 117 -2.90 4.84 -2.05
N VAL A 118 -2.18 4.10 -1.23
CA VAL A 118 -1.59 2.83 -1.60
C VAL A 118 -1.55 1.89 -0.39
N ILE A 119 -1.76 0.61 -0.68
CA ILE A 119 -1.57 -0.49 0.26
C ILE A 119 -0.45 -1.35 -0.31
N ILE A 120 0.58 -1.63 0.47
CA ILE A 120 1.69 -2.49 0.06
C ILE A 120 1.68 -3.70 0.99
N ALA A 121 1.48 -4.88 0.42
CA ALA A 121 1.21 -6.05 1.24
C ALA A 121 1.79 -7.35 0.66
N THR A 122 2.10 -8.28 1.56
CA THR A 122 2.29 -9.69 1.24
C THR A 122 0.94 -10.41 1.16
N SER A 123 0.94 -11.70 0.83
CA SER A 123 -0.28 -12.53 0.71
C SER A 123 -1.15 -12.59 1.97
N THR A 124 -0.61 -12.23 3.13
CA THR A 124 -1.35 -12.23 4.41
C THR A 124 -2.54 -11.26 4.43
N LEU A 125 -2.51 -10.20 3.63
CA LEU A 125 -3.66 -9.32 3.44
C LEU A 125 -4.84 -10.06 2.75
N GLY A 126 -4.57 -11.18 2.06
CA GLY A 126 -5.57 -11.99 1.37
C GLY A 126 -6.64 -12.60 2.27
N GLN A 127 -6.33 -12.80 3.54
CA GLN A 127 -7.15 -13.55 4.49
C GLN A 127 -7.83 -12.60 5.49
N GLY A 128 -9.00 -12.09 5.19
CA GLY A 128 -9.85 -11.44 6.19
C GLY A 128 -10.09 -9.93 6.05
N VAL A 129 -9.43 -9.21 5.16
CA VAL A 129 -9.69 -7.79 4.94
C VAL A 129 -10.35 -7.59 3.58
N ASN A 130 -11.64 -7.30 3.56
CA ASN A 130 -12.34 -6.95 2.32
C ASN A 130 -12.04 -5.48 1.98
N LEU A 131 -10.99 -5.26 1.20
CA LEU A 131 -10.58 -3.95 0.68
C LEU A 131 -10.74 -3.97 -0.83
N GLY A 132 -11.77 -3.30 -1.32
CA GLY A 132 -11.87 -3.01 -2.75
C GLY A 132 -10.89 -1.90 -3.13
N VAL A 133 -10.02 -2.18 -4.09
CA VAL A 133 -9.08 -1.22 -4.66
C VAL A 133 -9.36 -1.03 -6.15
N SER A 134 -9.02 0.11 -6.72
CA SER A 134 -9.20 0.31 -8.16
C SER A 134 -8.17 -0.44 -8.99
N THR A 135 -6.98 -0.63 -8.42
CA THR A 135 -5.84 -1.25 -9.13
C THR A 135 -5.08 -2.20 -8.22
N VAL A 136 -4.70 -3.34 -8.75
CA VAL A 136 -3.75 -4.29 -8.15
C VAL A 136 -2.49 -4.33 -9.00
N ILE A 137 -1.33 -4.17 -8.37
CA ILE A 137 -0.02 -4.30 -9.01
C ILE A 137 0.71 -5.48 -8.34
N PHE A 138 0.99 -6.51 -9.11
CA PHE A 138 1.88 -7.59 -8.68
C PHE A 138 3.33 -7.17 -8.93
N SER A 139 4.10 -6.94 -7.87
CA SER A 139 5.54 -6.69 -8.01
C SER A 139 6.30 -7.93 -8.47
N THR A 140 5.73 -9.10 -8.25
CA THR A 140 6.25 -10.40 -8.64
C THR A 140 5.12 -11.43 -8.62
N LEU A 141 5.27 -12.49 -9.39
CA LEU A 141 4.42 -13.69 -9.32
C LEU A 141 5.07 -14.81 -8.48
N TYR A 142 6.03 -14.46 -7.62
CA TYR A 142 6.69 -15.38 -6.71
C TYR A 142 6.47 -14.94 -5.26
N GLN A 143 6.35 -15.92 -4.37
CA GLN A 143 6.26 -15.72 -2.92
C GLN A 143 7.27 -16.63 -2.24
N SER A 144 8.21 -16.05 -1.49
CA SER A 144 9.28 -16.80 -0.79
C SER A 144 10.03 -17.79 -1.70
N GLY A 145 10.28 -17.40 -2.95
CA GLY A 145 11.00 -18.20 -3.92
C GLY A 145 10.16 -19.15 -4.77
N ASN A 146 8.89 -19.36 -4.45
CA ASN A 146 7.98 -20.22 -5.20
C ASN A 146 6.98 -19.39 -6.02
N PRO A 147 6.52 -19.87 -7.19
CA PRO A 147 5.41 -19.24 -7.90
C PRO A 147 4.18 -19.15 -6.99
N ILE A 148 3.45 -18.03 -7.06
CA ILE A 148 2.19 -17.91 -6.33
C ILE A 148 1.18 -18.92 -6.88
N THR A 149 0.35 -19.49 -6.00
CA THR A 149 -0.69 -20.41 -6.43
C THR A 149 -1.77 -19.69 -7.23
N LYS A 150 -2.47 -20.41 -8.11
CA LYS A 150 -3.62 -19.87 -8.86
C LYS A 150 -4.66 -19.29 -7.89
N ARG A 151 -4.89 -19.94 -6.76
CA ARG A 151 -5.80 -19.49 -5.71
C ARG A 151 -5.36 -18.12 -5.13
N ASP A 152 -4.08 -17.99 -4.76
CA ASP A 152 -3.57 -16.75 -4.16
C ASP A 152 -3.57 -15.61 -5.18
N PHE A 153 -3.22 -15.91 -6.43
CA PHE A 153 -3.32 -14.92 -7.51
C PHE A 153 -4.75 -14.35 -7.60
N TRP A 154 -5.75 -15.20 -7.68
CA TRP A 154 -7.15 -14.75 -7.81
C TRP A 154 -7.70 -14.11 -6.53
N ASN A 155 -7.25 -14.54 -5.35
CA ASN A 155 -7.59 -13.89 -4.08
C ASN A 155 -7.07 -12.44 -3.99
N ILE A 156 -5.93 -12.16 -4.62
CA ILE A 156 -5.32 -10.82 -4.65
C ILE A 156 -5.92 -10.04 -5.82
N ALA A 157 -5.93 -10.59 -7.02
CA ALA A 157 -6.42 -9.95 -8.25
C ALA A 157 -7.92 -9.59 -8.16
N GLY A 158 -8.72 -10.44 -7.52
CA GLY A 158 -10.16 -10.22 -7.30
C GLY A 158 -10.50 -9.05 -6.37
N ARG A 159 -9.50 -8.34 -5.85
CA ARG A 159 -9.69 -7.08 -5.13
C ARG A 159 -9.72 -5.87 -6.06
N ALA A 160 -9.28 -6.03 -7.31
CA ALA A 160 -9.31 -4.98 -8.31
C ALA A 160 -10.75 -4.71 -8.78
N GLY A 161 -11.12 -3.43 -8.79
CA GLY A 161 -12.47 -2.99 -9.11
C GLY A 161 -13.37 -2.93 -7.87
N ARG A 162 -13.83 -1.74 -7.53
CA ARG A 162 -14.76 -1.51 -6.41
C ARG A 162 -16.18 -1.62 -6.94
N ALA A 163 -16.96 -2.53 -6.37
CA ALA A 163 -18.36 -2.69 -6.73
C ALA A 163 -19.10 -1.34 -6.68
N PHE A 164 -19.92 -1.06 -7.68
CA PHE A 164 -20.74 0.16 -7.84
C PHE A 164 -19.95 1.50 -7.91
N VAL A 165 -18.62 1.46 -7.99
CA VAL A 165 -17.76 2.65 -8.07
C VAL A 165 -16.90 2.65 -9.31
N ASP A 166 -16.25 1.53 -9.61
CA ASP A 166 -15.36 1.38 -10.75
C ASP A 166 -16.06 0.62 -11.88
N HIS A 167 -15.90 1.10 -13.12
CA HIS A 167 -16.39 0.38 -14.32
C HIS A 167 -15.49 -0.84 -14.62
N GLU A 168 -14.23 -0.78 -14.20
CA GLU A 168 -13.24 -1.84 -14.41
C GLU A 168 -12.25 -1.91 -13.27
N GLY A 169 -11.73 -3.10 -12.97
CA GLY A 169 -10.56 -3.30 -12.12
C GLY A 169 -9.29 -3.43 -12.96
N LYS A 170 -8.21 -2.77 -12.56
CA LYS A 170 -6.92 -2.85 -13.24
C LYS A 170 -5.98 -3.81 -12.53
N ILE A 171 -5.40 -4.74 -13.28
CA ILE A 171 -4.39 -5.68 -12.79
C ILE A 171 -3.14 -5.49 -13.63
N LEU A 172 -2.02 -5.17 -12.97
CA LEU A 172 -0.71 -5.02 -13.59
C LEU A 172 0.26 -6.02 -12.98
N VAL A 173 1.17 -6.52 -13.80
CA VAL A 173 2.28 -7.37 -13.36
C VAL A 173 3.57 -6.68 -13.76
N ALA A 174 4.44 -6.43 -12.78
CA ALA A 174 5.76 -5.89 -13.05
C ALA A 174 6.70 -7.05 -13.46
N HIS A 175 7.25 -6.92 -14.64
CA HIS A 175 8.19 -7.89 -15.22
C HIS A 175 9.65 -7.47 -14.98
#